data_ed933d480018ce24d9fd90043f19606f
#
_entry.id   ed933d480018ce24d9fd90043f19606f
#
_cell.length_a   1.000
_cell.length_b   1.000
_cell.length_c   1.000
_cell.angle_alpha   90.00
_cell.angle_beta   90.00
_cell.angle_gamma   90.00
#
_symmetry.space_group_name_H-M   'P 1'
#
loop_
_entity.id
_entity.type
_entity.pdbx_description
1 polymer ?
#
loop_
_entity_poly.entity_id
_entity_poly.type
_entity_poly.pdbx_seq_one_letter_code
_entity_poly.pdbx_strand_id
1 'polypeptide(L)'
;LIGTYDYGYETNCEVLALCERLGLRVTLSDDRIGRAIGDGNHRAELLRAVVRDYAGYPALHGYHITDEPNSGAFPALAAVRQILADLDPVHEAYINLFPNYASAEMLGNPTYYDHVRQFADTVSPAIISYDHYHFIKGEPMESVDMGSRRENQIYEAAFRKVERPGFFDNIEDVRRVSAETDTPFMVIVLVVEHGPYRNLTEAEIRWEVFQSLVYGARRLSYFTYWTPGVDTEEGDDMWHWRNGMISKTGEQTPHYHMVARINRDLSVLGDTLMGRESRAVFHLGQVPDGKVTYWSGAFRDVMSMQAEAVTAGFFDGGYVLLANKDYENPSPVTFTVTPGRRVMHMDKATGLWVVTHEQDGAYTLTLAPGDGELVRID
;
A
#
# COMPACT_ATOMS: atom_id res chain seq x y z
N LEU A 1 2.34 -1.68 13.64
CA LEU A 1 3.69 -1.92 13.13
C LEU A 1 3.78 -3.34 12.56
N ILE A 2 4.55 -3.52 11.48
CA ILE A 2 4.90 -4.83 10.96
C ILE A 2 6.40 -5.01 11.18
N GLY A 3 6.78 -5.97 12.03
CA GLY A 3 8.16 -6.35 12.26
C GLY A 3 8.54 -7.47 11.30
N THR A 4 9.56 -7.25 10.47
CA THR A 4 10.02 -8.24 9.48
C THR A 4 11.23 -9.04 9.96
N TYR A 5 11.78 -8.69 11.12
CA TYR A 5 12.93 -9.38 11.71
C TYR A 5 12.58 -9.96 13.07
N ASP A 6 13.19 -11.11 13.39
CA ASP A 6 13.21 -11.65 14.75
C ASP A 6 14.35 -11.01 15.55
N TYR A 7 14.00 -10.40 16.65
CA TYR A 7 14.96 -9.80 17.59
C TYR A 7 15.20 -10.70 18.82
N GLY A 8 14.66 -11.90 18.82
CA GLY A 8 14.69 -12.84 19.93
C GLY A 8 13.56 -12.61 20.93
N TYR A 9 13.26 -13.64 21.70
CA TYR A 9 12.10 -13.68 22.60
C TYR A 9 12.02 -12.50 23.57
N GLU A 10 13.14 -12.17 24.25
CA GLU A 10 13.16 -11.09 25.25
C GLU A 10 12.85 -9.73 24.61
N THR A 11 13.53 -9.40 23.52
CA THR A 11 13.31 -8.14 22.79
C THR A 11 11.90 -8.06 22.20
N ASN A 12 11.37 -9.15 21.66
CA ASN A 12 10.01 -9.21 21.16
C ASN A 12 8.98 -8.93 22.26
N CYS A 13 9.17 -9.48 23.47
CA CYS A 13 8.34 -9.17 24.62
C CYS A 13 8.43 -7.70 25.06
N GLU A 14 9.62 -7.12 25.05
CA GLU A 14 9.83 -5.69 25.35
C GLU A 14 9.13 -4.79 24.32
N VAL A 15 9.22 -5.12 23.01
CA VAL A 15 8.55 -4.41 21.94
C VAL A 15 7.03 -4.46 22.12
N LEU A 16 6.47 -5.64 22.41
CA LEU A 16 5.03 -5.79 22.66
C LEU A 16 4.57 -4.97 23.87
N ALA A 17 5.30 -5.02 24.97
CA ALA A 17 5.00 -4.24 26.18
C ALA A 17 5.11 -2.73 25.94
N LEU A 18 6.09 -2.29 25.14
CA LEU A 18 6.23 -0.88 24.74
C LEU A 18 5.07 -0.43 23.86
N CYS A 19 4.71 -1.23 22.85
CA CYS A 19 3.61 -0.92 21.94
C CYS A 19 2.27 -0.85 22.67
N GLU A 20 2.03 -1.72 23.66
CA GLU A 20 0.84 -1.65 24.51
C GLU A 20 0.75 -0.30 25.23
N ARG A 21 1.84 0.16 25.87
CA ARG A 21 1.89 1.47 26.53
C ARG A 21 1.65 2.65 25.61
N LEU A 22 2.04 2.52 24.33
CA LEU A 22 1.90 3.54 23.28
C LEU A 22 0.58 3.44 22.52
N GLY A 23 -0.29 2.47 22.82
CA GLY A 23 -1.53 2.21 22.07
C GLY A 23 -1.30 1.72 20.64
N LEU A 24 -0.14 1.10 20.38
CA LEU A 24 0.22 0.52 19.09
C LEU A 24 -0.02 -0.99 19.07
N ARG A 25 -0.18 -1.54 17.87
CA ARG A 25 -0.22 -2.98 17.64
C ARG A 25 0.92 -3.44 16.75
N VAL A 26 1.36 -4.68 16.92
CA VAL A 26 2.50 -5.26 16.22
C VAL A 26 2.13 -6.59 15.56
N THR A 27 2.45 -6.72 14.27
CA THR A 27 2.59 -8.00 13.61
C THR A 27 4.04 -8.44 13.80
N LEU A 28 4.26 -9.54 14.48
CA LEU A 28 5.56 -9.96 15.05
C LEU A 28 6.21 -11.05 14.22
N SER A 29 7.51 -10.94 13.97
CA SER A 29 8.34 -12.03 13.43
C SER A 29 9.00 -12.85 14.56
N ASP A 30 9.15 -14.15 14.31
CA ASP A 30 9.89 -15.08 15.17
C ASP A 30 10.45 -16.21 14.30
N ASP A 31 11.73 -16.53 14.46
CA ASP A 31 12.45 -17.54 13.66
C ASP A 31 11.79 -18.92 13.70
N ARG A 32 11.06 -19.25 14.78
CA ARG A 32 10.32 -20.50 14.89
C ARG A 32 9.22 -20.61 13.84
N ILE A 33 8.65 -19.48 13.38
CA ILE A 33 7.67 -19.46 12.29
C ILE A 33 8.33 -19.85 10.99
N GLY A 34 9.47 -19.21 10.65
CA GLY A 34 10.26 -19.55 9.47
C GLY A 34 10.69 -21.04 9.45
N ARG A 35 11.12 -21.56 10.60
CA ARG A 35 11.44 -22.99 10.77
C ARG A 35 10.20 -23.89 10.59
N ALA A 36 9.04 -23.48 11.06
CA ALA A 36 7.79 -24.21 10.90
C ALA A 36 7.35 -24.33 9.43
N ILE A 37 7.73 -23.41 8.56
CA ILE A 37 7.49 -23.52 7.11
C ILE A 37 8.26 -24.72 6.54
N GLY A 38 9.55 -24.85 6.86
CA GLY A 38 10.44 -25.89 6.34
C GLY A 38 10.30 -27.26 7.01
N ASP A 39 9.99 -27.32 8.32
CA ASP A 39 9.93 -28.54 9.09
C ASP A 39 8.49 -28.97 9.39
N GLY A 40 7.91 -29.74 8.48
CA GLY A 40 6.54 -30.23 8.62
C GLY A 40 6.33 -31.15 9.86
N ASN A 41 7.35 -31.83 10.34
CA ASN A 41 7.24 -32.75 11.47
C ASN A 41 7.09 -32.04 12.82
N HIS A 42 7.80 -30.92 13.01
CA HIS A 42 7.77 -30.14 14.25
C HIS A 42 6.94 -28.85 14.15
N ARG A 43 6.32 -28.62 12.99
CA ARG A 43 5.54 -27.39 12.69
C ARG A 43 4.58 -27.01 13.82
N ALA A 44 3.72 -27.94 14.25
CA ALA A 44 2.72 -27.67 15.26
C ALA A 44 3.33 -27.39 16.65
N GLU A 45 4.46 -28.00 16.98
CA GLU A 45 5.16 -27.77 18.23
C GLU A 45 5.78 -26.36 18.26
N LEU A 46 6.47 -25.98 17.18
CA LEU A 46 7.07 -24.66 17.02
C LEU A 46 6.02 -23.54 17.11
N LEU A 47 4.90 -23.68 16.41
CA LEU A 47 3.83 -22.69 16.42
C LEU A 47 3.10 -22.61 17.76
N ARG A 48 2.89 -23.74 18.47
CA ARG A 48 2.37 -23.70 19.85
C ARG A 48 3.29 -22.93 20.79
N ALA A 49 4.59 -23.07 20.63
CA ALA A 49 5.54 -22.31 21.44
C ALA A 49 5.43 -20.81 21.17
N VAL A 50 5.33 -20.40 19.90
CA VAL A 50 5.16 -18.99 19.51
C VAL A 50 3.85 -18.42 20.09
N VAL A 51 2.73 -19.10 19.90
CA VAL A 51 1.42 -18.66 20.41
C VAL A 51 1.43 -18.57 21.93
N ARG A 52 1.96 -19.59 22.63
CA ARG A 52 2.09 -19.57 24.10
C ARG A 52 2.86 -18.35 24.59
N ASP A 53 3.91 -17.97 23.88
CA ASP A 53 4.83 -16.92 24.30
C ASP A 53 4.26 -15.52 24.04
N TYR A 54 3.43 -15.32 22.99
CA TYR A 54 3.03 -13.97 22.55
C TYR A 54 1.52 -13.69 22.55
N ALA A 55 0.63 -14.68 22.45
CA ALA A 55 -0.81 -14.44 22.30
C ALA A 55 -1.47 -13.70 23.48
N GLY A 56 -0.83 -13.69 24.66
CA GLY A 56 -1.30 -12.97 25.84
C GLY A 56 -1.03 -11.47 25.84
N TYR A 57 -0.28 -10.94 24.87
CA TYR A 57 0.03 -9.51 24.80
C TYR A 57 -1.06 -8.74 24.05
N PRO A 58 -1.72 -7.72 24.67
CA PRO A 58 -2.76 -6.92 24.00
C PRO A 58 -2.28 -6.17 22.77
N ALA A 59 -0.98 -5.88 22.69
CA ALA A 59 -0.37 -5.22 21.52
C ALA A 59 -0.11 -6.17 20.35
N LEU A 60 -0.22 -7.48 20.51
CA LEU A 60 -0.09 -8.39 19.38
C LEU A 60 -1.25 -8.17 18.40
N HIS A 61 -0.93 -7.95 17.13
CA HIS A 61 -1.88 -7.88 16.03
C HIS A 61 -1.91 -9.17 15.23
N GLY A 62 -0.74 -9.76 15.03
CA GLY A 62 -0.58 -10.99 14.26
C GLY A 62 0.86 -11.47 14.20
N TYR A 63 1.06 -12.48 13.38
CA TYR A 63 2.32 -13.14 13.15
C TYR A 63 2.77 -12.89 11.70
N HIS A 64 3.95 -12.32 11.50
CA HIS A 64 4.59 -12.21 10.19
C HIS A 64 5.17 -13.58 9.81
N ILE A 65 4.64 -14.18 8.76
CA ILE A 65 4.98 -15.56 8.38
C ILE A 65 6.21 -15.55 7.46
N THR A 66 6.14 -14.78 6.38
CA THR A 66 7.21 -14.65 5.39
C THR A 66 6.96 -13.46 4.46
N ASP A 67 8.01 -13.07 3.76
CA ASP A 67 8.01 -12.05 2.74
C ASP A 67 8.29 -12.69 1.37
N GLU A 68 7.57 -12.26 0.35
CA GLU A 68 7.76 -12.58 -1.07
C GLU A 68 7.95 -14.10 -1.37
N PRO A 69 7.04 -14.98 -0.93
CA PRO A 69 7.18 -16.41 -1.16
C PRO A 69 6.92 -16.82 -2.61
N ASN A 70 7.71 -17.75 -3.13
CA ASN A 70 7.40 -18.49 -4.35
C ASN A 70 6.17 -19.37 -4.15
N SER A 71 5.35 -19.55 -5.18
CA SER A 71 4.10 -20.34 -5.11
C SER A 71 4.30 -21.81 -4.69
N GLY A 72 5.50 -22.37 -4.89
CA GLY A 72 5.86 -23.68 -4.36
C GLY A 72 5.82 -23.79 -2.84
N ALA A 73 5.92 -22.66 -2.12
CA ALA A 73 5.81 -22.62 -0.66
C ALA A 73 4.34 -22.55 -0.16
N PHE A 74 3.37 -22.21 -1.00
CA PHE A 74 1.99 -21.97 -0.60
C PHE A 74 1.33 -23.12 0.17
N PRO A 75 1.54 -24.41 -0.18
CA PRO A 75 0.99 -25.51 0.63
C PRO A 75 1.54 -25.55 2.07
N ALA A 76 2.82 -25.22 2.25
CA ALA A 76 3.43 -25.15 3.59
C ALA A 76 2.93 -23.94 4.38
N LEU A 77 2.77 -22.79 3.71
CA LEU A 77 2.20 -21.57 4.28
C LEU A 77 0.73 -21.75 4.70
N ALA A 78 -0.06 -22.44 3.88
CA ALA A 78 -1.43 -22.83 4.22
C ALA A 78 -1.49 -23.64 5.51
N ALA A 79 -0.60 -24.62 5.66
CA ALA A 79 -0.53 -25.43 6.87
C ALA A 79 -0.09 -24.61 8.11
N VAL A 80 0.88 -23.70 7.97
CA VAL A 80 1.28 -22.77 9.05
C VAL A 80 0.11 -21.88 9.45
N ARG A 81 -0.51 -21.22 8.47
CA ARG A 81 -1.67 -20.35 8.70
C ARG A 81 -2.82 -21.09 9.39
N GLN A 82 -3.14 -22.31 8.94
CA GLN A 82 -4.24 -23.09 9.54
C GLN A 82 -3.95 -23.44 10.99
N ILE A 83 -2.73 -23.90 11.31
CA ILE A 83 -2.35 -24.21 12.70
C ILE A 83 -2.39 -22.96 13.58
N LEU A 84 -1.92 -21.81 13.08
CA LEU A 84 -2.02 -20.55 13.82
C LEU A 84 -3.48 -20.16 14.06
N ALA A 85 -4.35 -20.27 13.06
CA ALA A 85 -5.77 -19.98 13.21
C ALA A 85 -6.49 -20.92 14.19
N ASP A 86 -6.07 -22.19 14.29
CA ASP A 86 -6.60 -23.15 15.25
C ASP A 86 -6.13 -22.89 16.69
N LEU A 87 -4.90 -22.41 16.84
CA LEU A 87 -4.28 -22.11 18.13
C LEU A 87 -4.62 -20.71 18.66
N ASP A 88 -4.75 -19.77 17.76
CA ASP A 88 -4.92 -18.35 18.04
C ASP A 88 -5.81 -17.68 16.96
N PRO A 89 -7.12 -17.86 17.03
CA PRO A 89 -8.05 -17.39 16.01
C PRO A 89 -8.25 -15.87 15.97
N VAL A 90 -7.68 -15.12 16.91
CA VAL A 90 -7.86 -13.67 17.00
C VAL A 90 -6.71 -12.87 16.36
N HIS A 91 -5.55 -13.49 16.18
CA HIS A 91 -4.38 -12.84 15.61
C HIS A 91 -4.12 -13.31 14.18
N GLU A 92 -3.78 -12.32 13.34
CA GLU A 92 -3.63 -12.52 11.89
C GLU A 92 -2.31 -13.23 11.53
N ALA A 93 -2.37 -14.20 10.61
CA ALA A 93 -1.19 -14.74 9.94
C ALA A 93 -0.92 -13.90 8.69
N TYR A 94 0.12 -13.07 8.72
CA TYR A 94 0.44 -12.09 7.69
C TYR A 94 1.55 -12.56 6.75
N ILE A 95 1.32 -12.42 5.45
CA ILE A 95 2.25 -12.76 4.37
C ILE A 95 2.23 -11.60 3.37
N ASN A 96 3.41 -11.10 2.95
CA ASN A 96 3.53 -10.16 1.86
C ASN A 96 3.93 -10.88 0.58
N LEU A 97 3.33 -10.52 -0.56
CA LEU A 97 3.58 -11.12 -1.85
C LEU A 97 4.56 -10.28 -2.69
N PHE A 98 5.23 -10.93 -3.62
CA PHE A 98 5.97 -10.28 -4.69
C PHE A 98 5.09 -9.30 -5.48
N PRO A 99 5.68 -8.22 -6.01
CA PRO A 99 5.06 -7.41 -7.07
C PRO A 99 5.17 -8.09 -8.46
N ASN A 100 4.43 -7.55 -9.43
CA ASN A 100 4.36 -8.10 -10.78
C ASN A 100 5.65 -7.98 -11.62
N TYR A 101 6.64 -7.23 -11.14
CA TYR A 101 7.95 -7.18 -11.79
C TYR A 101 8.91 -8.29 -11.33
N ALA A 102 8.50 -9.14 -10.40
CA ALA A 102 9.21 -10.37 -10.11
C ALA A 102 9.13 -11.33 -11.31
N SER A 103 10.20 -12.09 -11.55
CA SER A 103 10.24 -13.04 -12.67
C SER A 103 9.25 -14.20 -12.45
N ALA A 104 8.83 -14.86 -13.55
CA ALA A 104 7.99 -16.06 -13.46
C ALA A 104 8.63 -17.18 -12.60
N GLU A 105 9.96 -17.24 -12.55
CA GLU A 105 10.70 -18.16 -11.69
C GLU A 105 10.57 -17.77 -10.21
N MET A 106 10.69 -16.49 -9.87
CA MET A 106 10.49 -16.00 -8.51
C MET A 106 9.05 -16.19 -8.05
N LEU A 107 8.08 -15.88 -8.89
CA LEU A 107 6.65 -16.08 -8.61
C LEU A 107 6.30 -17.58 -8.47
N GLY A 108 6.97 -18.45 -9.26
CA GLY A 108 6.57 -19.85 -9.43
C GLY A 108 5.31 -20.03 -10.28
N ASN A 109 4.89 -18.97 -11.00
CA ASN A 109 3.70 -18.92 -11.84
C ASN A 109 4.00 -18.19 -13.15
N PRO A 110 3.28 -18.50 -14.26
CA PRO A 110 3.48 -17.82 -15.54
C PRO A 110 3.12 -16.33 -15.51
N THR A 111 2.08 -15.97 -14.75
CA THR A 111 1.60 -14.60 -14.64
C THR A 111 1.44 -14.18 -13.19
N TYR A 112 1.44 -12.87 -12.95
CA TYR A 112 1.21 -12.31 -11.62
C TYR A 112 -0.21 -12.61 -11.11
N TYR A 113 -1.22 -12.53 -12.00
CA TYR A 113 -2.58 -12.91 -11.66
C TYR A 113 -2.67 -14.36 -11.15
N ASP A 114 -2.00 -15.31 -11.82
CA ASP A 114 -2.00 -16.71 -11.41
C ASP A 114 -1.34 -16.88 -10.03
N HIS A 115 -0.27 -16.12 -9.75
CA HIS A 115 0.41 -16.13 -8.46
C HIS A 115 -0.52 -15.66 -7.33
N VAL A 116 -1.14 -14.51 -7.48
CA VAL A 116 -2.07 -13.95 -6.47
C VAL A 116 -3.30 -14.85 -6.32
N ARG A 117 -3.84 -15.38 -7.43
CA ARG A 117 -4.99 -16.27 -7.40
C ARG A 117 -4.67 -17.60 -6.70
N GLN A 118 -3.56 -18.22 -7.02
CA GLN A 118 -3.11 -19.45 -6.37
C GLN A 118 -2.85 -19.23 -4.87
N PHE A 119 -2.29 -18.08 -4.50
CA PHE A 119 -2.12 -17.71 -3.10
C PHE A 119 -3.46 -17.64 -2.37
N ALA A 120 -4.41 -16.90 -2.91
CA ALA A 120 -5.73 -16.75 -2.31
C ALA A 120 -6.45 -18.11 -2.15
N ASP A 121 -6.43 -18.94 -3.20
CA ASP A 121 -7.09 -20.26 -3.19
C ASP A 121 -6.40 -21.27 -2.27
N THR A 122 -5.07 -21.23 -2.16
CA THR A 122 -4.30 -22.24 -1.40
C THR A 122 -4.15 -21.83 0.06
N VAL A 123 -3.76 -20.57 0.32
CA VAL A 123 -3.46 -20.10 1.68
C VAL A 123 -4.71 -19.59 2.39
N SER A 124 -5.70 -19.10 1.65
CA SER A 124 -6.92 -18.45 2.17
C SER A 124 -6.58 -17.37 3.21
N PRO A 125 -5.79 -16.34 2.84
CA PRO A 125 -5.32 -15.32 3.77
C PRO A 125 -6.46 -14.43 4.25
N ALA A 126 -6.29 -13.77 5.39
CA ALA A 126 -7.21 -12.74 5.86
C ALA A 126 -7.12 -11.46 5.01
N ILE A 127 -5.97 -11.23 4.38
CA ILE A 127 -5.70 -10.10 3.50
C ILE A 127 -4.62 -10.46 2.49
N ILE A 128 -4.78 -10.01 1.24
CA ILE A 128 -3.73 -10.08 0.22
C ILE A 128 -2.87 -8.82 0.37
N SER A 129 -1.58 -8.98 0.68
CA SER A 129 -0.63 -7.89 0.83
C SER A 129 0.44 -7.98 -0.24
N TYR A 130 0.84 -6.83 -0.78
CA TYR A 130 1.97 -6.71 -1.70
C TYR A 130 2.56 -5.30 -1.63
N ASP A 131 3.76 -5.15 -2.19
CA ASP A 131 4.39 -3.87 -2.49
C ASP A 131 4.69 -3.73 -3.98
N HIS A 132 4.53 -2.51 -4.50
CA HIS A 132 4.97 -2.15 -5.84
C HIS A 132 5.57 -0.75 -5.77
N TYR A 133 6.90 -0.67 -5.68
CA TYR A 133 7.59 0.61 -5.57
C TYR A 133 7.74 1.25 -6.95
N HIS A 134 6.86 2.22 -7.22
CA HIS A 134 6.66 2.82 -8.53
C HIS A 134 7.74 3.83 -8.92
N PHE A 135 8.17 4.65 -7.98
CA PHE A 135 9.04 5.79 -8.22
C PHE A 135 10.52 5.43 -8.07
N ILE A 136 11.27 5.46 -9.18
CA ILE A 136 12.67 5.03 -9.22
C ILE A 136 13.60 6.12 -9.72
N LYS A 137 14.90 5.98 -9.44
CA LYS A 137 15.99 6.74 -10.02
C LYS A 137 16.25 6.20 -11.42
N GLY A 138 16.30 7.10 -12.41
CA GLY A 138 16.74 6.79 -13.77
C GLY A 138 18.25 6.96 -13.93
N GLU A 139 18.67 7.19 -15.18
CA GLU A 139 20.09 7.45 -15.49
C GLU A 139 20.59 8.72 -14.79
N PRO A 140 21.86 8.74 -14.36
CA PRO A 140 22.49 9.94 -13.81
C PRO A 140 22.44 11.10 -14.80
N MET A 141 22.23 12.30 -14.32
CA MET A 141 22.38 13.52 -15.12
C MET A 141 23.86 13.88 -15.25
N GLU A 142 24.36 14.12 -16.46
CA GLU A 142 25.80 14.26 -16.80
C GLU A 142 26.58 15.36 -16.04
N SER A 143 25.91 16.24 -15.32
CA SER A 143 26.54 17.40 -14.69
C SER A 143 26.85 17.26 -13.21
N VAL A 144 26.66 16.09 -12.59
CA VAL A 144 26.79 15.92 -11.15
C VAL A 144 28.00 15.09 -10.81
N ASP A 145 28.91 15.69 -10.02
CA ASP A 145 30.05 14.98 -9.41
C ASP A 145 29.55 13.96 -8.37
N MET A 146 29.48 12.71 -8.77
CA MET A 146 29.09 11.59 -7.93
C MET A 146 30.08 11.32 -6.77
N GLY A 147 31.23 12.02 -6.74
CA GLY A 147 32.25 11.90 -5.70
C GLY A 147 31.96 12.68 -4.41
N SER A 148 31.04 13.67 -4.45
CA SER A 148 30.68 14.45 -3.27
C SER A 148 29.50 13.81 -2.52
N ARG A 149 29.78 12.82 -1.69
CA ARG A 149 28.79 12.10 -0.86
C ARG A 149 28.12 12.95 0.24
N ARG A 150 28.41 14.25 0.32
CA ARG A 150 28.00 15.09 1.46
C ARG A 150 26.67 15.84 1.34
N GLU A 151 26.05 15.86 0.17
CA GLU A 151 24.79 16.60 -0.01
C GLU A 151 23.71 15.72 -0.64
N ASN A 152 22.87 15.12 0.24
CA ASN A 152 21.74 14.26 -0.16
C ASN A 152 20.82 14.88 -1.20
N GLN A 153 20.62 16.20 -1.18
CA GLN A 153 19.79 16.94 -2.14
C GLN A 153 20.42 17.00 -3.55
N ILE A 154 21.75 17.07 -3.64
CA ILE A 154 22.46 17.07 -4.92
C ILE A 154 22.41 15.69 -5.55
N TYR A 155 22.55 14.64 -4.75
CA TYR A 155 22.50 13.25 -5.21
C TYR A 155 21.16 12.93 -5.85
N GLU A 156 20.05 13.38 -5.29
CA GLU A 156 18.70 13.16 -5.85
C GLU A 156 18.40 14.01 -7.09
N ALA A 157 18.82 15.27 -7.08
CA ALA A 157 18.74 16.11 -8.26
C ALA A 157 19.59 15.59 -9.44
N ALA A 158 20.50 14.64 -9.16
CA ALA A 158 21.40 14.04 -10.12
C ALA A 158 20.80 12.91 -10.97
N PHE A 159 19.63 12.39 -10.60
CA PHE A 159 18.98 11.32 -11.34
C PHE A 159 17.71 11.80 -12.02
N ARG A 160 17.45 11.27 -13.23
CA ARG A 160 16.14 11.44 -13.85
C ARG A 160 15.09 10.75 -13.00
N LYS A 161 13.97 11.41 -12.80
CA LYS A 161 12.80 10.78 -12.21
C LYS A 161 12.20 9.81 -13.23
N VAL A 162 12.02 8.58 -12.84
CA VAL A 162 11.44 7.52 -13.67
C VAL A 162 10.33 6.83 -12.90
N GLU A 163 9.32 6.40 -13.61
CA GLU A 163 8.24 5.58 -13.11
C GLU A 163 8.45 4.14 -13.55
N ARG A 164 8.36 3.21 -12.60
CA ARG A 164 8.40 1.78 -12.93
C ARG A 164 7.10 1.40 -13.62
N PRO A 165 7.14 0.75 -14.78
CA PRO A 165 5.93 0.28 -15.46
C PRO A 165 5.21 -0.81 -14.64
N GLY A 166 3.92 -1.01 -14.92
CA GLY A 166 3.15 -2.13 -14.39
C GLY A 166 2.44 -1.88 -13.06
N PHE A 167 2.48 -0.69 -12.47
CA PHE A 167 1.76 -0.37 -11.23
C PHE A 167 0.26 -0.66 -11.35
N PHE A 168 -0.38 -0.16 -12.39
CA PHE A 168 -1.82 -0.35 -12.59
C PHE A 168 -2.18 -1.78 -12.98
N ASP A 169 -1.33 -2.49 -13.70
CA ASP A 169 -1.51 -3.94 -13.96
C ASP A 169 -1.44 -4.76 -12.68
N ASN A 170 -0.48 -4.42 -11.81
CA ASN A 170 -0.31 -5.09 -10.52
C ASN A 170 -1.55 -4.96 -9.66
N ILE A 171 -2.00 -3.72 -9.45
CA ILE A 171 -3.14 -3.47 -8.56
C ILE A 171 -4.46 -3.98 -9.17
N GLU A 172 -4.62 -3.97 -10.50
CA GLU A 172 -5.80 -4.54 -11.16
C GLU A 172 -5.86 -6.07 -11.01
N ASP A 173 -4.73 -6.78 -11.15
CA ASP A 173 -4.67 -8.23 -10.91
C ASP A 173 -5.05 -8.55 -9.45
N VAL A 174 -4.52 -7.80 -8.48
CA VAL A 174 -4.87 -7.96 -7.06
C VAL A 174 -6.34 -7.64 -6.80
N ARG A 175 -6.87 -6.52 -7.33
CA ARG A 175 -8.28 -6.13 -7.20
C ARG A 175 -9.22 -7.20 -7.74
N ARG A 176 -8.88 -7.78 -8.89
CA ARG A 176 -9.68 -8.86 -9.50
C ARG A 176 -9.72 -10.08 -8.61
N VAL A 177 -8.57 -10.57 -8.15
CA VAL A 177 -8.51 -11.72 -7.23
C VAL A 177 -9.24 -11.41 -5.93
N SER A 178 -9.05 -10.20 -5.37
CA SER A 178 -9.77 -9.73 -4.18
C SER A 178 -11.29 -9.83 -4.33
N ALA A 179 -11.82 -9.37 -5.46
CA ALA A 179 -13.26 -9.44 -5.76
C ALA A 179 -13.76 -10.87 -6.01
N GLU A 180 -12.96 -11.71 -6.67
CA GLU A 180 -13.30 -13.10 -6.99
C GLU A 180 -13.27 -14.03 -5.77
N THR A 181 -12.47 -13.70 -4.76
CA THR A 181 -12.28 -14.52 -3.56
C THR A 181 -12.87 -13.91 -2.29
N ASP A 182 -13.48 -12.72 -2.40
CA ASP A 182 -13.96 -11.92 -1.26
C ASP A 182 -12.88 -11.70 -0.18
N THR A 183 -11.62 -11.57 -0.63
CA THR A 183 -10.47 -11.37 0.24
C THR A 183 -9.98 -9.92 0.09
N PRO A 184 -10.00 -9.09 1.15
CA PRO A 184 -9.51 -7.71 1.06
C PRO A 184 -8.02 -7.66 0.73
N PHE A 185 -7.54 -6.52 0.23
CA PHE A 185 -6.13 -6.35 -0.04
C PHE A 185 -5.52 -5.12 0.64
N MET A 186 -4.22 -5.17 0.82
CA MET A 186 -3.37 -4.13 1.40
C MET A 186 -2.23 -3.79 0.44
N VAL A 187 -1.85 -2.52 0.41
CA VAL A 187 -0.70 -2.04 -0.36
C VAL A 187 0.35 -1.46 0.59
N ILE A 188 1.61 -1.82 0.37
CA ILE A 188 2.74 -1.21 1.05
C ILE A 188 3.26 -0.07 0.18
N VAL A 189 3.16 1.15 0.69
CA VAL A 189 3.60 2.40 0.05
C VAL A 189 5.04 2.68 0.44
N LEU A 190 5.88 2.98 -0.54
CA LEU A 190 7.26 3.37 -0.28
C LEU A 190 7.35 4.76 0.33
N VAL A 191 8.17 4.91 1.38
CA VAL A 191 8.49 6.22 1.99
C VAL A 191 9.96 6.37 2.37
N VAL A 192 10.77 5.33 2.13
CA VAL A 192 12.21 5.37 2.42
C VAL A 192 13.01 5.35 1.12
N GLU A 193 13.97 6.24 1.00
CA GLU A 193 14.92 6.20 -0.10
C GLU A 193 15.93 5.08 0.10
N HIS A 194 16.13 4.23 -0.93
CA HIS A 194 17.16 3.21 -0.93
C HIS A 194 17.41 2.63 -2.32
N GLY A 195 18.61 2.20 -2.60
CA GLY A 195 18.98 1.58 -3.87
C GLY A 195 18.45 2.36 -5.08
N PRO A 196 17.66 1.73 -5.96
CA PRO A 196 17.08 2.38 -7.13
C PRO A 196 15.89 3.29 -6.80
N TYR A 197 15.36 3.27 -5.57
CA TYR A 197 14.18 4.02 -5.18
C TYR A 197 14.57 5.42 -4.71
N ARG A 198 13.89 6.43 -5.27
CA ARG A 198 14.19 7.83 -4.98
C ARG A 198 13.48 8.33 -3.72
N ASN A 199 13.92 9.47 -3.23
CA ASN A 199 13.25 10.21 -2.19
C ASN A 199 11.93 10.78 -2.73
N LEU A 200 10.82 10.53 -2.06
CA LEU A 200 9.50 10.91 -2.56
C LEU A 200 9.07 12.27 -2.02
N THR A 201 8.38 13.02 -2.86
CA THR A 201 7.61 14.19 -2.45
C THR A 201 6.29 13.77 -1.82
N GLU A 202 5.64 14.67 -1.09
CA GLU A 202 4.31 14.39 -0.54
C GLU A 202 3.28 14.04 -1.62
N ALA A 203 3.34 14.70 -2.78
CA ALA A 203 2.44 14.43 -3.90
C ALA A 203 2.63 13.03 -4.49
N GLU A 204 3.87 12.54 -4.53
CA GLU A 204 4.18 11.18 -4.97
C GLU A 204 3.69 10.12 -3.97
N ILE A 205 3.87 10.36 -2.66
CA ILE A 205 3.31 9.46 -1.62
C ILE A 205 1.77 9.49 -1.67
N ARG A 206 1.15 10.67 -1.82
CA ARG A 206 -0.31 10.79 -2.02
C ARG A 206 -0.77 10.02 -3.24
N TRP A 207 -0.04 10.10 -4.34
CA TRP A 207 -0.36 9.37 -5.56
C TRP A 207 -0.44 7.85 -5.30
N GLU A 208 0.58 7.23 -4.69
CA GLU A 208 0.54 5.80 -4.36
C GLU A 208 -0.63 5.46 -3.43
N VAL A 209 -0.89 6.28 -2.44
CA VAL A 209 -2.01 6.12 -1.50
C VAL A 209 -3.35 6.20 -2.21
N PHE A 210 -3.61 7.28 -2.95
CA PHE A 210 -4.92 7.50 -3.56
C PHE A 210 -5.19 6.59 -4.75
N GLN A 211 -4.16 6.23 -5.55
CA GLN A 211 -4.32 5.21 -6.57
C GLN A 211 -4.65 3.84 -5.93
N SER A 212 -4.06 3.50 -4.79
CA SER A 212 -4.39 2.27 -4.06
C SER A 212 -5.84 2.26 -3.56
N LEU A 213 -6.30 3.37 -2.99
CA LEU A 213 -7.68 3.50 -2.48
C LEU A 213 -8.72 3.47 -3.58
N VAL A 214 -8.46 4.11 -4.74
CA VAL A 214 -9.36 4.09 -5.91
C VAL A 214 -9.63 2.67 -6.37
N TYR A 215 -8.63 1.79 -6.30
CA TYR A 215 -8.77 0.38 -6.62
C TYR A 215 -9.43 -0.45 -5.52
N GLY A 216 -9.66 0.13 -4.34
CA GLY A 216 -10.36 -0.52 -3.24
C GLY A 216 -9.48 -1.17 -2.18
N ALA A 217 -8.21 -0.75 -2.06
CA ALA A 217 -7.35 -1.18 -0.96
C ALA A 217 -8.01 -0.89 0.41
N ARG A 218 -7.98 -1.88 1.29
CA ARG A 218 -8.60 -1.80 2.63
C ARG A 218 -7.61 -1.45 3.73
N ARG A 219 -6.33 -1.66 3.49
CA ARG A 219 -5.26 -1.26 4.39
C ARG A 219 -4.12 -0.68 3.58
N LEU A 220 -3.40 0.23 4.20
CA LEU A 220 -2.16 0.79 3.70
C LEU A 220 -1.08 0.59 4.75
N SER A 221 0.10 0.25 4.33
CA SER A 221 1.31 0.21 5.15
C SER A 221 2.37 1.08 4.50
N TYR A 222 3.36 1.51 5.28
CA TYR A 222 4.44 2.35 4.78
C TYR A 222 5.78 1.67 5.01
N PHE A 223 6.57 1.55 3.98
CA PHE A 223 7.94 1.07 4.05
C PHE A 223 8.93 2.23 3.90
N THR A 224 9.59 2.72 5.01
CA THR A 224 9.56 2.18 6.36
C THR A 224 9.34 3.28 7.40
N TYR A 225 8.89 2.90 8.60
CA TYR A 225 8.80 3.81 9.73
C TYR A 225 10.20 4.26 10.20
N TRP A 226 11.11 3.31 10.44
CA TRP A 226 12.48 3.57 10.85
C TRP A 226 13.42 3.41 9.65
N THR A 227 14.35 4.36 9.47
CA THR A 227 15.37 4.26 8.41
C THR A 227 16.33 3.10 8.74
N PRO A 228 16.40 2.04 7.94
CA PRO A 228 17.28 0.91 8.19
C PRO A 228 18.78 1.29 8.17
N GLY A 229 19.61 0.42 8.78
CA GLY A 229 21.06 0.59 8.85
C GLY A 229 21.51 1.38 10.09
N VAL A 230 22.80 1.47 10.24
CA VAL A 230 23.47 2.22 11.31
C VAL A 230 24.24 3.37 10.70
N ASP A 231 24.28 4.48 11.42
CA ASP A 231 25.05 5.66 11.01
C ASP A 231 26.52 5.46 11.44
N THR A 232 27.29 4.75 10.62
CA THR A 232 28.73 4.58 10.85
C THR A 232 29.51 5.23 9.72
N GLU A 233 30.61 5.89 10.05
CA GLU A 233 31.52 6.50 9.05
C GLU A 233 32.08 5.49 8.02
N GLU A 234 32.05 4.20 8.34
CA GLU A 234 32.58 3.11 7.51
C GLU A 234 31.51 2.28 6.78
N GLY A 235 30.23 2.49 7.06
CA GLY A 235 29.17 1.57 6.64
C GLY A 235 28.03 2.23 5.92
N ASP A 236 28.28 2.78 4.75
CA ASP A 236 27.18 2.93 3.80
C ASP A 236 26.82 1.51 3.33
N ASP A 237 25.69 0.99 3.83
CA ASP A 237 25.22 -0.29 3.33
C ASP A 237 24.97 -0.20 1.81
N MET A 238 24.98 -1.31 1.13
CA MET A 238 24.82 -1.41 -0.33
C MET A 238 23.54 -0.71 -0.84
N TRP A 239 22.56 -0.48 0.03
CA TRP A 239 21.25 0.09 -0.28
C TRP A 239 21.14 1.58 -0.02
N HIS A 240 22.07 2.21 0.68
CA HIS A 240 22.07 3.65 0.99
C HIS A 240 20.76 4.15 1.59
N TRP A 241 20.29 3.48 2.65
CA TRP A 241 19.00 3.80 3.31
C TRP A 241 18.97 5.20 3.88
N ARG A 242 17.96 6.00 3.49
CA ARG A 242 17.75 7.40 3.92
C ARG A 242 16.27 7.75 3.97
N ASN A 243 15.95 8.78 4.71
CA ASN A 243 14.64 9.45 4.69
C ASN A 243 13.44 8.52 4.95
N GLY A 244 13.57 7.47 5.78
CA GLY A 244 12.41 6.84 6.40
C GLY A 244 11.66 7.87 7.25
N MET A 245 10.52 7.54 7.84
CA MET A 245 9.79 8.49 8.67
C MET A 245 10.59 8.92 9.89
N ILE A 246 11.34 8.00 10.48
CA ILE A 246 12.30 8.29 11.56
C ILE A 246 13.71 8.03 11.03
N SER A 247 14.63 8.97 11.27
CA SER A 247 16.04 8.85 10.88
C SER A 247 16.75 7.74 11.65
N LYS A 248 17.96 7.36 11.21
CA LYS A 248 18.84 6.42 11.93
C LYS A 248 19.18 6.88 13.35
N THR A 249 19.10 8.19 13.62
CA THR A 249 19.37 8.81 14.94
C THR A 249 18.11 9.02 15.78
N GLY A 250 16.92 8.64 15.28
CA GLY A 250 15.65 8.73 16.02
C GLY A 250 14.88 10.02 15.82
N GLU A 251 15.25 10.86 14.87
CA GLU A 251 14.59 12.14 14.59
C GLU A 251 13.48 11.99 13.57
N GLN A 252 12.43 12.78 13.69
CA GLN A 252 11.35 12.85 12.69
C GLN A 252 11.89 13.50 11.41
N THR A 253 11.80 12.79 10.30
CA THR A 253 12.17 13.31 8.98
C THR A 253 11.03 14.10 8.34
N PRO A 254 11.25 14.79 7.21
CA PRO A 254 10.16 15.36 6.42
C PRO A 254 9.06 14.35 6.06
N HIS A 255 9.41 13.09 5.77
CA HIS A 255 8.44 12.04 5.45
C HIS A 255 7.49 11.72 6.61
N TYR A 256 7.95 11.78 7.86
CA TYR A 256 7.06 11.66 9.02
C TYR A 256 5.91 12.67 8.96
N HIS A 257 6.23 13.93 8.67
CA HIS A 257 5.24 15.00 8.62
C HIS A 257 4.32 14.90 7.38
N MET A 258 4.86 14.44 6.24
CA MET A 258 4.08 14.18 5.02
C MET A 258 3.06 13.07 5.28
N VAL A 259 3.51 11.92 5.79
CA VAL A 259 2.65 10.77 6.11
C VAL A 259 1.63 11.14 7.20
N ALA A 260 1.99 11.94 8.20
CA ALA A 260 1.04 12.39 9.21
C ALA A 260 -0.10 13.24 8.61
N ARG A 261 0.18 14.09 7.60
CA ARG A 261 -0.87 14.84 6.88
C ARG A 261 -1.75 13.92 6.06
N ILE A 262 -1.15 12.99 5.31
CA ILE A 262 -1.87 11.98 4.51
C ILE A 262 -2.78 11.13 5.41
N ASN A 263 -2.26 10.62 6.53
CA ASN A 263 -3.03 9.79 7.45
C ASN A 263 -4.20 10.55 8.11
N ARG A 264 -4.09 11.86 8.28
CA ARG A 264 -5.21 12.68 8.74
C ARG A 264 -6.35 12.67 7.72
N ASP A 265 -6.03 12.86 6.44
CA ASP A 265 -7.02 12.79 5.36
C ASP A 265 -7.62 11.38 5.27
N LEU A 266 -6.79 10.34 5.39
CA LEU A 266 -7.23 8.95 5.40
C LEU A 266 -8.16 8.62 6.57
N SER A 267 -7.93 9.18 7.75
CA SER A 267 -8.81 8.95 8.91
C SER A 267 -10.22 9.50 8.67
N VAL A 268 -10.35 10.58 7.91
CA VAL A 268 -11.65 11.16 7.52
C VAL A 268 -12.34 10.32 6.44
N LEU A 269 -11.60 9.88 5.42
CA LEU A 269 -12.15 9.10 4.31
C LEU A 269 -12.45 7.66 4.69
N GLY A 270 -11.67 7.09 5.61
CA GLY A 270 -11.68 5.69 5.98
C GLY A 270 -13.02 5.22 6.52
N ASP A 271 -13.66 5.99 7.39
CA ASP A 271 -14.97 5.67 7.97
C ASP A 271 -16.04 5.43 6.89
N THR A 272 -15.92 6.13 5.77
CA THR A 272 -16.84 5.94 4.62
C THR A 272 -16.39 4.79 3.72
N LEU A 273 -15.09 4.74 3.34
CA LEU A 273 -14.59 3.79 2.34
C LEU A 273 -14.48 2.36 2.87
N MET A 274 -14.16 2.17 4.16
CA MET A 274 -13.99 0.84 4.75
C MET A 274 -15.24 -0.05 4.68
N GLY A 275 -16.43 0.56 4.67
CA GLY A 275 -17.69 -0.16 4.54
C GLY A 275 -18.17 -0.32 3.09
N ARG A 276 -17.36 0.01 2.06
CA ARG A 276 -17.79 0.06 0.65
C ARG A 276 -17.03 -0.95 -0.21
N GLU A 277 -17.74 -1.59 -1.13
CA GLU A 277 -17.12 -2.50 -2.10
C GLU A 277 -16.78 -1.74 -3.40
N SER A 278 -15.56 -1.95 -3.90
CA SER A 278 -15.14 -1.46 -5.22
C SER A 278 -15.93 -2.18 -6.31
N ARG A 279 -16.58 -1.43 -7.19
CA ARG A 279 -17.42 -1.95 -8.26
C ARG A 279 -16.79 -1.82 -9.64
N ALA A 280 -16.07 -0.75 -9.87
CA ALA A 280 -15.35 -0.53 -11.12
C ALA A 280 -14.28 0.54 -10.93
N VAL A 281 -13.25 0.49 -11.75
CA VAL A 281 -12.21 1.51 -11.85
C VAL A 281 -12.06 1.90 -13.30
N PHE A 282 -12.02 3.21 -13.57
CA PHE A 282 -11.86 3.77 -14.91
C PHE A 282 -10.75 4.79 -14.95
N HIS A 283 -10.02 4.80 -16.06
CA HIS A 283 -9.00 5.80 -16.35
C HIS A 283 -9.50 6.83 -17.37
N LEU A 284 -9.21 8.11 -17.11
CA LEU A 284 -9.56 9.25 -17.95
C LEU A 284 -8.27 9.96 -18.43
N GLY A 285 -8.30 10.50 -19.62
CA GLY A 285 -7.21 11.27 -20.22
C GLY A 285 -5.99 10.42 -20.54
N GLN A 286 -4.87 10.72 -19.91
CA GLN A 286 -3.67 9.89 -20.02
C GLN A 286 -3.95 8.51 -19.40
N VAL A 287 -3.96 7.49 -20.23
CA VAL A 287 -4.25 6.13 -19.81
C VAL A 287 -2.97 5.31 -19.85
N PRO A 288 -2.60 4.66 -18.75
CA PRO A 288 -1.44 3.77 -18.72
C PRO A 288 -1.63 2.59 -19.67
N ASP A 289 -0.54 2.10 -20.23
CA ASP A 289 -0.55 0.83 -20.94
C ASP A 289 -0.92 -0.31 -19.97
N GLY A 290 -1.61 -1.34 -20.47
CA GLY A 290 -1.90 -2.54 -19.70
C GLY A 290 -3.38 -2.90 -19.56
N LYS A 291 -3.73 -3.58 -18.46
CA LYS A 291 -5.07 -4.17 -18.19
C LYS A 291 -6.10 -3.17 -17.65
N VAL A 292 -5.88 -1.88 -17.80
CA VAL A 292 -6.76 -0.83 -17.27
C VAL A 292 -8.03 -0.66 -18.10
N THR A 293 -9.11 -0.21 -17.47
CA THR A 293 -10.38 0.09 -18.13
C THR A 293 -10.50 1.59 -18.39
N TYR A 294 -10.79 1.94 -19.65
CA TYR A 294 -11.04 3.33 -20.05
C TYR A 294 -12.45 3.78 -19.69
N TRP A 295 -12.59 5.05 -19.36
CA TRP A 295 -13.92 5.65 -19.32
C TRP A 295 -14.49 5.73 -20.74
N SER A 296 -15.62 5.05 -20.95
CA SER A 296 -16.24 4.94 -22.29
C SER A 296 -17.66 5.49 -22.38
N GLY A 297 -18.11 6.20 -21.35
CA GLY A 297 -19.48 6.76 -21.33
C GLY A 297 -20.08 6.76 -19.93
N ALA A 298 -21.37 6.41 -19.84
CA ALA A 298 -22.06 6.41 -18.56
C ALA A 298 -21.77 5.16 -17.73
N PHE A 299 -21.65 5.34 -16.42
CA PHE A 299 -21.62 4.24 -15.46
C PHE A 299 -22.43 4.63 -14.22
N ARG A 300 -23.45 3.84 -13.89
CA ARG A 300 -24.43 4.15 -12.82
C ARG A 300 -25.05 5.53 -13.01
N ASP A 301 -25.01 6.37 -11.99
CA ASP A 301 -25.58 7.72 -12.01
C ASP A 301 -24.65 8.77 -12.65
N VAL A 302 -23.42 8.42 -13.03
CA VAL A 302 -22.52 9.31 -13.77
C VAL A 302 -22.74 9.14 -15.26
N MET A 303 -23.20 10.20 -15.94
CA MET A 303 -23.57 10.18 -17.35
C MET A 303 -22.38 10.53 -18.27
N SER A 304 -21.51 11.40 -17.82
CA SER A 304 -20.27 11.77 -18.52
C SER A 304 -19.19 12.12 -17.50
N MET A 305 -17.94 11.95 -17.89
CA MET A 305 -16.78 12.39 -17.10
C MET A 305 -15.62 12.72 -18.04
N GLN A 306 -14.95 13.84 -17.79
CA GLN A 306 -13.80 14.31 -18.54
C GLN A 306 -12.70 14.78 -17.59
N ALA A 307 -11.47 14.37 -17.85
CA ALA A 307 -10.27 14.80 -17.17
C ALA A 307 -9.04 14.46 -18.01
N GLU A 308 -7.91 15.10 -17.76
CA GLU A 308 -6.64 14.82 -18.47
C GLU A 308 -5.85 13.68 -17.83
N ALA A 309 -5.89 13.55 -16.50
CA ALA A 309 -5.08 12.58 -15.77
C ALA A 309 -5.77 12.11 -14.47
N VAL A 310 -6.93 11.45 -14.57
CA VAL A 310 -7.69 11.01 -13.39
C VAL A 310 -7.99 9.51 -13.44
N THR A 311 -7.93 8.87 -12.30
CA THR A 311 -8.51 7.53 -12.06
C THR A 311 -9.78 7.69 -11.23
N ALA A 312 -10.87 7.05 -11.64
CA ALA A 312 -12.16 7.09 -10.96
C ALA A 312 -12.56 5.69 -10.48
N GLY A 313 -12.62 5.50 -9.17
CA GLY A 313 -13.09 4.28 -8.52
C GLY A 313 -14.53 4.43 -8.08
N PHE A 314 -15.38 3.53 -8.54
CA PHE A 314 -16.80 3.49 -8.19
C PHE A 314 -17.04 2.45 -7.11
N PHE A 315 -17.69 2.89 -6.04
CA PHE A 315 -18.05 2.04 -4.91
C PHE A 315 -19.57 1.88 -4.82
N ASP A 316 -20.02 0.94 -4.02
CA ASP A 316 -21.45 0.79 -3.75
C ASP A 316 -22.02 2.00 -2.98
N GLY A 317 -23.35 2.19 -3.02
CA GLY A 317 -24.03 3.32 -2.35
C GLY A 317 -23.81 4.70 -2.99
N GLY A 318 -23.40 4.77 -4.28
CA GLY A 318 -23.25 6.03 -5.01
C GLY A 318 -21.96 6.79 -4.74
N TYR A 319 -20.92 6.12 -4.18
CA TYR A 319 -19.63 6.74 -3.90
C TYR A 319 -18.66 6.60 -5.07
N VAL A 320 -17.94 7.67 -5.35
CA VAL A 320 -16.88 7.73 -6.36
C VAL A 320 -15.64 8.37 -5.74
N LEU A 321 -14.53 7.68 -5.74
CA LEU A 321 -13.24 8.25 -5.39
C LEU A 321 -12.49 8.63 -6.67
N LEU A 322 -12.13 9.90 -6.79
CA LEU A 322 -11.38 10.46 -7.90
C LEU A 322 -9.93 10.67 -7.45
N ALA A 323 -8.95 10.19 -8.19
CA ALA A 323 -7.53 10.37 -7.87
C ALA A 323 -6.77 10.95 -9.05
N ASN A 324 -5.97 11.98 -8.79
CA ASN A 324 -5.11 12.62 -9.78
C ASN A 324 -3.91 11.72 -10.09
N LYS A 325 -3.71 11.38 -11.37
CA LYS A 325 -2.53 10.65 -11.84
C LYS A 325 -1.31 11.55 -12.07
N ASP A 326 -1.51 12.86 -12.14
CA ASP A 326 -0.42 13.81 -12.22
C ASP A 326 -0.03 14.25 -10.80
N TYR A 327 1.19 13.92 -10.39
CA TYR A 327 1.73 14.30 -9.09
C TYR A 327 2.53 15.62 -9.13
N GLU A 328 2.59 16.28 -10.29
CA GLU A 328 3.24 17.58 -10.46
C GLU A 328 2.21 18.71 -10.63
N ASN A 329 1.07 18.42 -11.28
CA ASN A 329 0.06 19.43 -11.61
C ASN A 329 -1.34 19.07 -11.08
N PRO A 330 -2.15 20.09 -10.73
CA PRO A 330 -3.56 19.89 -10.43
C PRO A 330 -4.32 19.39 -11.68
N SER A 331 -5.30 18.51 -11.48
CA SER A 331 -6.13 17.99 -12.58
C SER A 331 -7.60 18.32 -12.33
N PRO A 332 -8.24 19.13 -13.18
CA PRO A 332 -9.68 19.33 -13.15
C PRO A 332 -10.40 18.09 -13.65
N VAL A 333 -11.48 17.72 -12.99
CA VAL A 333 -12.42 16.70 -13.45
C VAL A 333 -13.82 17.28 -13.53
N THR A 334 -14.43 17.20 -14.72
CA THR A 334 -15.80 17.67 -14.97
C THR A 334 -16.68 16.47 -15.28
N PHE A 335 -17.84 16.38 -14.64
CA PHE A 335 -18.77 15.27 -14.83
C PHE A 335 -20.22 15.69 -14.73
N THR A 336 -21.10 14.93 -15.37
CA THR A 336 -22.55 15.09 -15.29
C THR A 336 -23.16 13.85 -14.65
N VAL A 337 -24.28 14.02 -13.98
CA VAL A 337 -25.00 12.92 -13.34
C VAL A 337 -26.45 12.83 -13.86
N THR A 338 -27.12 11.74 -13.56
CA THR A 338 -28.55 11.56 -13.86
C THR A 338 -29.35 12.75 -13.31
N PRO A 339 -30.24 13.36 -14.10
CA PRO A 339 -31.05 14.50 -13.66
C PRO A 339 -31.78 14.25 -12.35
N GLY A 340 -31.73 15.23 -11.44
CA GLY A 340 -32.34 15.15 -10.11
C GLY A 340 -31.45 14.52 -9.03
N ARG A 341 -30.25 14.03 -9.39
CA ARG A 341 -29.24 13.58 -8.42
C ARG A 341 -28.53 14.76 -7.79
N ARG A 342 -28.18 14.61 -6.53
CA ARG A 342 -27.38 15.58 -5.77
C ARG A 342 -25.95 15.09 -5.63
N VAL A 343 -24.99 15.97 -5.90
CA VAL A 343 -23.57 15.65 -5.76
C VAL A 343 -22.99 16.36 -4.55
N MET A 344 -22.27 15.61 -3.74
CA MET A 344 -21.53 16.09 -2.58
C MET A 344 -20.10 15.57 -2.62
N HIS A 345 -19.15 16.33 -2.09
CA HIS A 345 -17.77 15.88 -1.88
C HIS A 345 -17.41 15.94 -0.40
N MET A 346 -16.44 15.13 0.02
CA MET A 346 -15.97 15.10 1.39
C MET A 346 -14.93 16.20 1.61
N ASP A 347 -15.21 17.15 2.49
CA ASP A 347 -14.18 18.08 2.96
C ASP A 347 -13.23 17.34 3.94
N LYS A 348 -12.04 17.03 3.50
CA LYS A 348 -11.02 16.31 4.30
C LYS A 348 -10.57 17.08 5.55
N ALA A 349 -10.71 18.41 5.57
CA ALA A 349 -10.33 19.20 6.73
C ALA A 349 -11.36 19.11 7.87
N THR A 350 -12.64 18.98 7.53
CA THR A 350 -13.74 18.99 8.52
C THR A 350 -14.43 17.64 8.67
N GLY A 351 -14.27 16.72 7.71
CA GLY A 351 -15.00 15.46 7.66
C GLY A 351 -16.49 15.61 7.28
N LEU A 352 -16.88 16.75 6.78
CA LEU A 352 -18.27 17.04 6.42
C LEU A 352 -18.52 16.88 4.92
N TRP A 353 -19.73 16.42 4.58
CA TRP A 353 -20.19 16.39 3.21
C TRP A 353 -20.62 17.80 2.78
N VAL A 354 -19.98 18.34 1.77
CA VAL A 354 -20.26 19.65 1.16
C VAL A 354 -20.94 19.46 -0.17
N VAL A 355 -22.00 20.24 -0.43
CA VAL A 355 -22.67 20.21 -1.74
C VAL A 355 -21.74 20.76 -2.80
N THR A 356 -21.47 19.94 -3.82
CA THR A 356 -20.67 20.38 -4.96
C THR A 356 -21.51 21.33 -5.83
N HIS A 357 -20.93 22.46 -6.20
CA HIS A 357 -21.62 23.44 -7.02
C HIS A 357 -21.82 22.92 -8.45
N GLU A 358 -23.07 23.00 -8.93
CA GLU A 358 -23.44 22.71 -10.32
C GLU A 358 -23.38 23.98 -11.16
N GLN A 359 -22.77 23.86 -12.31
CA GLN A 359 -22.77 24.93 -13.33
C GLN A 359 -23.14 24.32 -14.69
N ASP A 360 -24.19 24.85 -15.31
CA ASP A 360 -24.68 24.42 -16.64
C ASP A 360 -24.92 22.90 -16.76
N GLY A 361 -25.40 22.26 -15.69
CA GLY A 361 -25.68 20.83 -15.64
C GLY A 361 -24.45 19.95 -15.35
N ALA A 362 -23.29 20.54 -15.09
CA ALA A 362 -22.06 19.81 -14.80
C ALA A 362 -21.45 20.20 -13.44
N TYR A 363 -20.70 19.29 -12.88
CA TYR A 363 -19.93 19.45 -11.65
C TYR A 363 -18.44 19.43 -11.97
N THR A 364 -17.67 20.36 -11.40
CA THR A 364 -16.22 20.39 -11.58
C THR A 364 -15.51 20.40 -10.23
N LEU A 365 -14.55 19.50 -10.07
CA LEU A 365 -13.62 19.45 -8.95
C LEU A 365 -12.20 19.58 -9.48
N THR A 366 -11.32 20.22 -8.71
CA THR A 366 -9.89 20.29 -9.05
C THR A 366 -9.11 19.50 -8.03
N LEU A 367 -8.51 18.40 -8.46
CA LEU A 367 -7.70 17.54 -7.62
C LEU A 367 -6.29 18.12 -7.52
N ALA A 368 -5.74 18.21 -6.32
CA ALA A 368 -4.34 18.59 -6.12
C ALA A 368 -3.38 17.51 -6.70
N PRO A 369 -2.09 17.82 -6.92
CA PRO A 369 -1.12 16.85 -7.43
C PRO A 369 -1.09 15.56 -6.58
N GLY A 370 -1.27 14.40 -7.24
CA GLY A 370 -1.29 13.08 -6.61
C GLY A 370 -2.43 12.82 -5.63
N ASP A 371 -3.27 13.81 -5.34
CA ASP A 371 -4.34 13.72 -4.32
C ASP A 371 -5.64 13.13 -4.88
N GLY A 372 -6.60 12.87 -4.01
CA GLY A 372 -7.92 12.37 -4.39
C GLY A 372 -9.06 13.01 -3.62
N GLU A 373 -10.26 12.95 -4.20
CA GLU A 373 -11.50 13.49 -3.64
C GLU A 373 -12.61 12.43 -3.64
N LEU A 374 -13.27 12.28 -2.49
CA LEU A 374 -14.41 11.37 -2.36
C LEU A 374 -15.72 12.11 -2.65
N VAL A 375 -16.45 11.61 -3.62
CA VAL A 375 -17.74 12.14 -4.08
C VAL A 375 -18.86 11.17 -3.71
N ARG A 376 -20.01 11.71 -3.36
CA ARG A 376 -21.25 10.96 -3.16
C ARG A 376 -22.35 11.52 -4.07
N ILE A 377 -23.07 10.62 -4.74
CA ILE A 377 -24.18 10.91 -5.65
C ILE A 377 -25.44 10.30 -5.04
N ASP A 378 -26.35 11.16 -4.56
CA ASP A 378 -27.60 10.79 -3.86
C ASP A 378 -28.81 10.79 -4.80
#